data_02b1d2cdc520da29a2b58143b4db85f8
#
_entry.id   02b1d2cdc520da29a2b58143b4db85f8
#
_cell.length_a   1.000
_cell.length_b   1.000
_cell.length_c   1.000
_cell.angle_alpha   90.00
_cell.angle_beta   90.00
_cell.angle_gamma   90.00
#
_symmetry.space_group_name_H-M   'P 1'
#
loop_
_entity.id
_entity.type
_entity.pdbx_description
1 polymer ?
#
loop_
_entity_poly.entity_id
_entity_poly.type
_entity_poly.pdbx_seq_one_letter_code
_entity_poly.pdbx_strand_id
1 'polypeptide(L)'
;MSTIAVDAMGGDSAPEEVVKGAILAKQEGIDVILSGDKNLILSYLGDEKIPIVDYPQVISMDEDPAKAIRTHKNSSILGALTLLKEKKADAVFSAGSTGATLIGSISVLGKICLLYTSDAADELCS
;
A
#
# COMPACT_ATOMS: atom_id res chain seq x y z
N MET A 1 19.55 1.46 0.79
CA MET A 1 18.50 2.30 0.19
C MET A 1 17.13 1.78 0.60
N SER A 2 16.19 2.70 0.77
CA SER A 2 14.86 2.34 1.22
C SER A 2 13.95 1.96 0.05
N THR A 3 13.18 0.92 0.24
CA THR A 3 12.18 0.46 -0.73
C THR A 3 10.80 0.69 -0.12
N ILE A 4 9.90 1.28 -0.90
CA ILE A 4 8.55 1.59 -0.46
C ILE A 4 7.56 0.69 -1.20
N ALA A 5 6.74 -0.03 -0.46
CA ALA A 5 5.61 -0.78 -1.02
C ALA A 5 4.42 0.17 -1.13
N VAL A 6 3.83 0.26 -2.30
CA VAL A 6 2.73 1.18 -2.59
C VAL A 6 1.47 0.39 -2.89
N ASP A 7 0.39 0.69 -2.16
CA ASP A 7 -0.94 0.20 -2.48
C ASP A 7 -1.44 0.99 -3.69
N ALA A 8 -1.29 0.40 -4.88
CA ALA A 8 -1.59 1.10 -6.13
C ALA A 8 -3.09 1.29 -6.36
N MET A 9 -3.93 0.56 -5.64
CA MET A 9 -5.37 0.57 -5.87
C MET A 9 -6.12 1.43 -4.84
N GLY A 10 -5.42 2.00 -3.87
CA GLY A 10 -6.04 2.82 -2.85
C GLY A 10 -6.21 4.28 -3.29
N GLY A 11 -7.38 4.84 -2.98
CA GLY A 11 -7.67 6.23 -3.27
C GLY A 11 -8.62 6.44 -4.44
N ASP A 12 -9.16 7.64 -4.54
CA ASP A 12 -10.21 7.96 -5.52
C ASP A 12 -9.71 7.95 -6.96
N SER A 13 -8.44 8.25 -7.18
CA SER A 13 -7.86 8.33 -8.51
C SER A 13 -6.91 7.18 -8.82
N ALA A 14 -7.01 6.10 -8.03
CA ALA A 14 -6.19 4.92 -8.27
C ALA A 14 -6.79 4.08 -9.41
N PRO A 15 -5.93 3.33 -10.14
CA PRO A 15 -4.49 3.29 -9.93
C PRO A 15 -3.71 4.35 -10.71
N GLU A 16 -4.34 5.08 -11.60
CA GLU A 16 -3.64 5.98 -12.54
C GLU A 16 -2.73 6.99 -11.85
N GLU A 17 -3.26 7.77 -10.92
CA GLU A 17 -2.48 8.81 -10.26
C GLU A 17 -1.42 8.23 -9.33
N VAL A 18 -1.73 7.10 -8.68
CA VAL A 18 -0.76 6.43 -7.80
C VAL A 18 0.41 5.90 -8.61
N VAL A 19 0.14 5.30 -9.77
CA VAL A 19 1.19 4.80 -10.66
C VAL A 19 2.06 5.95 -11.17
N LYS A 20 1.44 7.08 -11.56
CA LYS A 20 2.19 8.26 -11.97
C LYS A 20 3.12 8.77 -10.86
N GLY A 21 2.61 8.79 -9.63
CA GLY A 21 3.42 9.19 -8.47
C GLY A 21 4.59 8.24 -8.23
N ALA A 22 4.36 6.94 -8.40
CA ALA A 22 5.41 5.94 -8.25
C ALA A 22 6.51 6.10 -9.30
N ILE A 23 6.12 6.43 -10.53
CA ILE A 23 7.10 6.69 -11.60
C ILE A 23 7.97 7.89 -11.26
N LEU A 24 7.35 8.97 -10.76
CA LEU A 24 8.09 10.15 -10.34
C LEU A 24 9.05 9.84 -9.20
N ALA A 25 8.61 9.04 -8.23
CA ALA A 25 9.46 8.63 -7.11
C ALA A 25 10.67 7.83 -7.60
N LYS A 26 10.45 6.93 -8.53
CA LYS A 26 11.53 6.14 -9.13
C LYS A 26 12.55 7.04 -9.84
N GLN A 27 12.07 8.05 -10.55
CA GLN A 27 12.93 9.01 -11.23
C GLN A 27 13.78 9.82 -10.25
N GLU A 28 13.29 9.99 -9.02
CA GLU A 28 14.03 10.65 -7.95
C GLU A 28 14.99 9.71 -7.19
N GLY A 29 15.09 8.46 -7.62
CA GLY A 29 15.98 7.49 -7.00
C GLY A 29 15.40 6.68 -5.88
N ILE A 30 14.09 6.70 -5.71
CA ILE A 30 13.40 5.92 -4.68
C ILE A 30 12.95 4.58 -5.26
N ASP A 31 13.29 3.49 -4.59
CA ASP A 31 12.84 2.17 -5.00
C ASP A 31 11.39 1.95 -4.57
N VAL A 32 10.56 1.52 -5.52
CA VAL A 32 9.13 1.32 -5.30
C VAL A 32 8.72 -0.06 -5.78
N ILE A 33 7.83 -0.71 -5.01
CA ILE A 33 7.15 -1.94 -5.44
C ILE A 33 5.66 -1.63 -5.38
N LEU A 34 4.94 -1.92 -6.46
CA LEU A 34 3.50 -1.69 -6.53
C LEU A 34 2.72 -2.95 -6.18
N SER A 35 1.64 -2.78 -5.42
CA SER A 35 0.72 -3.86 -5.09
C SER A 35 -0.66 -3.51 -5.64
N GLY A 36 -1.23 -4.41 -6.43
CA GLY A 36 -2.54 -4.17 -7.00
C GLY A 36 -2.84 -5.10 -8.17
N ASP A 37 -3.78 -4.69 -9.01
CA ASP A 37 -4.14 -5.42 -10.22
C ASP A 37 -3.02 -5.25 -11.25
N LYS A 38 -2.24 -6.30 -11.43
CA LYS A 38 -1.04 -6.25 -12.26
C LYS A 38 -1.33 -5.81 -13.69
N ASN A 39 -2.37 -6.37 -14.31
CA ASN A 39 -2.68 -6.02 -15.70
C ASN A 39 -3.09 -4.56 -15.84
N LEU A 40 -3.89 -4.08 -14.90
CA LEU A 40 -4.33 -2.68 -14.92
C LEU A 40 -3.16 -1.73 -14.67
N ILE A 41 -2.30 -2.06 -13.72
CA ILE A 41 -1.12 -1.24 -13.41
C ILE A 41 -0.19 -1.17 -14.62
N LEU A 42 0.05 -2.31 -15.28
CA LEU A 42 0.92 -2.35 -16.46
C LEU A 42 0.42 -1.43 -17.57
N SER A 43 -0.90 -1.26 -17.70
CA SER A 43 -1.46 -0.35 -18.71
C SER A 43 -1.09 1.11 -18.47
N TYR A 44 -0.78 1.49 -17.24
CA TYR A 44 -0.39 2.87 -16.88
C TYR A 44 1.13 3.05 -16.77
N LEU A 45 1.89 1.96 -16.67
CA LEU A 45 3.35 2.05 -16.56
C LEU A 45 4.03 2.42 -17.88
N GLY A 46 3.44 2.03 -18.99
CA GLY A 46 4.09 2.22 -20.29
C GLY A 46 5.40 1.45 -20.34
N ASP A 47 6.49 2.18 -20.62
CA ASP A 47 7.82 1.59 -20.73
C ASP A 47 8.59 1.53 -19.40
N GLU A 48 8.01 2.08 -18.34
CA GLU A 48 8.64 2.07 -17.03
C GLU A 48 8.64 0.68 -16.42
N LYS A 49 9.72 0.34 -15.73
CA LYS A 49 9.87 -0.97 -15.09
C LYS A 49 9.85 -0.81 -13.58
N ILE A 50 8.72 -1.11 -12.99
CA ILE A 50 8.54 -1.11 -11.54
C ILE A 50 8.00 -2.48 -11.15
N PRO A 51 8.60 -3.17 -10.16
CA PRO A 51 8.08 -4.47 -9.72
C PRO A 51 6.63 -4.36 -9.23
N ILE A 52 5.81 -5.35 -9.58
CA ILE A 52 4.41 -5.40 -9.20
C ILE A 52 4.12 -6.74 -8.55
N VAL A 53 3.42 -6.72 -7.42
CA VAL A 53 2.83 -7.93 -6.85
C VAL A 53 1.33 -7.90 -7.12
N ASP A 54 0.79 -9.03 -7.57
CA ASP A 54 -0.59 -9.11 -8.06
C ASP A 54 -1.57 -9.36 -6.91
N TYR A 55 -2.15 -8.27 -6.40
CA TYR A 55 -3.18 -8.29 -5.36
C TYR A 55 -4.34 -7.41 -5.84
N PRO A 56 -5.24 -7.97 -6.67
CA PRO A 56 -6.20 -7.16 -7.44
C PRO A 56 -7.42 -6.69 -6.68
N GLN A 57 -7.69 -7.21 -5.48
CA GLN A 57 -8.87 -6.81 -4.73
C GLN A 57 -8.69 -5.44 -4.12
N VAL A 58 -9.76 -4.64 -4.15
CA VAL A 58 -9.76 -3.28 -3.60
C VAL A 58 -10.72 -3.23 -2.42
N ILE A 59 -10.28 -2.64 -1.32
CA ILE A 59 -11.16 -2.38 -0.18
C ILE A 59 -11.70 -0.97 -0.32
N SER A 60 -13.02 -0.86 -0.46
CA SER A 60 -13.71 0.41 -0.57
C SER A 60 -13.70 1.16 0.75
N MET A 61 -13.71 2.49 0.69
CA MET A 61 -13.81 3.31 1.89
C MET A 61 -15.13 3.14 2.63
N ASP A 62 -16.16 2.63 1.94
CA ASP A 62 -17.48 2.39 2.53
C ASP A 62 -17.61 1.04 3.22
N GLU A 63 -16.65 0.13 3.02
CA GLU A 63 -16.69 -1.19 3.64
C GLU A 63 -16.25 -1.13 5.10
N ASP A 64 -16.82 -2.04 5.92
CA ASP A 64 -16.33 -2.24 7.28
C ASP A 64 -14.88 -2.74 7.21
N PRO A 65 -13.91 -1.98 7.73
CA PRO A 65 -12.49 -2.34 7.55
C PRO A 65 -12.12 -3.70 8.11
N ALA A 66 -12.60 -4.05 9.29
CA ALA A 66 -12.27 -5.32 9.93
C ALA A 66 -12.78 -6.50 9.11
N LYS A 67 -14.01 -6.39 8.61
CA LYS A 67 -14.59 -7.44 7.77
C LYS A 67 -13.90 -7.53 6.44
N ALA A 68 -13.60 -6.38 5.81
CA ALA A 68 -12.94 -6.34 4.51
C ALA A 68 -11.56 -6.99 4.57
N ILE A 69 -10.77 -6.72 5.60
CA ILE A 69 -9.45 -7.34 5.78
C ILE A 69 -9.56 -8.86 5.88
N ARG A 70 -10.59 -9.35 6.57
CA ARG A 70 -10.79 -10.81 6.71
C ARG A 70 -11.27 -11.48 5.43
N THR A 71 -12.07 -10.80 4.63
CA THR A 71 -12.70 -11.38 3.44
C THR A 71 -11.90 -11.15 2.17
N HIS A 72 -11.20 -10.02 2.06
CA HIS A 72 -10.42 -9.67 0.87
C HIS A 72 -8.95 -10.01 1.07
N LYS A 73 -8.62 -11.30 1.04
CA LYS A 73 -7.26 -11.79 1.29
C LYS A 73 -6.25 -11.34 0.23
N ASN A 74 -6.72 -11.03 -0.98
CA ASN A 74 -5.88 -10.57 -2.08
C ASN A 74 -6.00 -9.06 -2.29
N SER A 75 -6.32 -8.32 -1.23
CA SER A 75 -6.42 -6.88 -1.34
C SER A 75 -5.05 -6.24 -1.52
N SER A 76 -5.03 -5.14 -2.27
CA SER A 76 -3.78 -4.44 -2.58
C SER A 76 -3.07 -3.94 -1.31
N ILE A 77 -3.82 -3.52 -0.29
CA ILE A 77 -3.20 -3.10 0.97
C ILE A 77 -2.53 -4.26 1.70
N LEU A 78 -3.15 -5.45 1.70
CA LEU A 78 -2.53 -6.62 2.31
C LEU A 78 -1.29 -7.06 1.55
N GLY A 79 -1.29 -6.93 0.23
CA GLY A 79 -0.11 -7.19 -0.58
C GLY A 79 1.06 -6.29 -0.21
N ALA A 80 0.80 -4.99 -0.05
CA ALA A 80 1.83 -4.03 0.35
C ALA A 80 2.35 -4.33 1.75
N LEU A 81 1.47 -4.64 2.70
CA LEU A 81 1.86 -4.97 4.06
C LEU A 81 2.65 -6.28 4.14
N THR A 82 2.33 -7.25 3.29
CA THR A 82 3.07 -8.51 3.22
C THR A 82 4.50 -8.26 2.77
N LEU A 83 4.71 -7.36 1.82
CA LEU A 83 6.07 -6.97 1.40
C LEU A 83 6.87 -6.40 2.56
N LEU A 84 6.24 -5.60 3.41
CA LEU A 84 6.89 -5.06 4.59
C LEU A 84 7.22 -6.15 5.60
N LYS A 85 6.28 -7.06 5.85
CA LYS A 85 6.49 -8.19 6.77
C LYS A 85 7.64 -9.08 6.31
N GLU A 86 7.73 -9.34 5.01
CA GLU A 86 8.78 -10.18 4.43
C GLU A 86 10.11 -9.44 4.25
N LYS A 87 10.16 -8.18 4.67
CA LYS A 87 11.36 -7.34 4.58
C LYS A 87 11.82 -7.06 3.14
N LYS A 88 10.88 -7.17 2.20
CA LYS A 88 11.12 -6.78 0.80
C LYS A 88 10.91 -5.28 0.60
N ALA A 89 10.24 -4.64 1.55
CA ALA A 89 10.06 -3.21 1.59
C ALA A 89 10.33 -2.70 3.00
N ASP A 90 10.68 -1.42 3.10
CA ASP A 90 11.00 -0.77 4.37
C ASP A 90 9.84 0.07 4.89
N ALA A 91 8.92 0.43 4.02
CA ALA A 91 7.76 1.24 4.37
C ALA A 91 6.60 0.92 3.43
N VAL A 92 5.39 1.29 3.84
CA VAL A 92 4.17 1.12 3.05
C VAL A 92 3.49 2.48 2.90
N PHE A 93 2.99 2.76 1.70
CA PHE A 93 2.17 3.91 1.40
C PHE A 93 0.81 3.45 0.87
N SER A 94 -0.27 4.02 1.37
CA SER A 94 -1.61 3.81 0.83
C SER A 94 -2.43 5.08 0.97
N ALA A 95 -3.16 5.42 -0.10
CA ALA A 95 -4.12 6.52 -0.10
C ALA A 95 -5.56 6.00 0.03
N GLY A 96 -5.73 4.72 0.36
CA GLY A 96 -7.03 4.07 0.50
C GLY A 96 -7.63 4.20 1.88
N SER A 97 -8.43 3.22 2.27
CA SER A 97 -9.12 3.22 3.57
C SER A 97 -8.13 3.23 4.72
N THR A 98 -8.21 4.25 5.56
CA THR A 98 -7.37 4.38 6.76
C THR A 98 -7.64 3.24 7.73
N GLY A 99 -8.92 2.88 7.92
CA GLY A 99 -9.29 1.78 8.79
C GLY A 99 -8.73 0.45 8.32
N ALA A 100 -8.82 0.17 7.02
CA ALA A 100 -8.26 -1.05 6.47
C ALA A 100 -6.74 -1.09 6.59
N THR A 101 -6.08 0.05 6.40
CA THR A 101 -4.63 0.13 6.56
C THR A 101 -4.22 -0.15 8.00
N LEU A 102 -4.92 0.43 8.96
CA LEU A 102 -4.63 0.22 10.38
C LEU A 102 -4.86 -1.23 10.79
N ILE A 103 -6.04 -1.77 10.48
CA ILE A 103 -6.40 -3.13 10.88
C ILE A 103 -5.53 -4.16 10.16
N GLY A 104 -5.29 -3.94 8.87
CA GLY A 104 -4.40 -4.79 8.09
C GLY A 104 -2.98 -4.81 8.64
N SER A 105 -2.49 -3.64 9.05
CA SER A 105 -1.15 -3.53 9.64
C SER A 105 -1.05 -4.33 10.94
N ILE A 106 -2.04 -4.23 11.80
CA ILE A 106 -2.07 -4.99 13.04
C ILE A 106 -2.14 -6.48 12.76
N SER A 107 -2.97 -6.89 11.78
CA SER A 107 -3.14 -8.30 11.43
C SER A 107 -1.89 -8.92 10.84
N VAL A 108 -1.20 -8.19 9.97
CA VAL A 108 -0.04 -8.71 9.24
C VAL A 108 1.25 -8.54 10.03
N LEU A 109 1.44 -7.37 10.64
CA LEU A 109 2.69 -7.02 11.31
C LEU A 109 2.65 -7.25 12.82
N GLY A 110 1.46 -7.42 13.37
CA GLY A 110 1.24 -7.56 14.79
C GLY A 110 1.22 -6.23 15.50
N LYS A 111 2.36 -5.57 15.60
CA LYS A 111 2.48 -4.28 16.26
C LYS A 111 3.14 -3.30 15.31
N ILE A 112 2.55 -2.13 15.14
CA ILE A 112 3.11 -1.10 14.28
C ILE A 112 3.11 0.25 14.97
N CYS A 113 3.99 1.10 14.46
CA CYS A 113 4.04 2.52 14.78
C CYS A 113 3.41 3.28 13.63
N LEU A 114 2.30 3.98 13.90
CA LEU A 114 1.64 4.79 12.89
C LEU A 114 2.07 6.25 13.06
N LEU A 115 2.56 6.83 11.98
CA LEU A 115 2.96 8.24 11.98
C LEU A 115 1.81 9.08 11.45
N TYR A 116 1.18 9.82 12.35
CA TYR A 116 0.18 10.81 12.00
C TYR A 116 0.79 12.20 12.19
N THR A 117 0.11 13.19 11.67
CA THR A 117 0.50 14.60 11.88
C THR A 117 0.11 15.11 13.25
N SER A 118 -0.51 14.29 14.10
CA SER A 118 -0.91 14.67 15.45
C SER A 118 0.09 14.18 16.50
N ASP A 119 0.15 14.87 17.64
CA ASP A 119 1.04 14.53 18.75
C ASP A 119 0.73 13.15 19.35
N ALA A 120 -0.48 12.66 19.20
CA ALA A 120 -0.89 11.35 19.71
C ALA A 120 -0.12 10.20 19.07
N ALA A 121 0.44 10.41 17.89
CA ALA A 121 1.19 9.36 17.19
C ALA A 121 2.43 8.91 17.96
N ASP A 122 3.07 9.83 18.69
CA ASP A 122 4.30 9.50 19.44
C ASP A 122 4.03 8.49 20.55
N GLU A 123 2.87 8.55 21.16
CA GLU A 123 2.50 7.62 22.23
C GLU A 123 2.26 6.22 21.70
N LEU A 124 1.81 6.10 20.46
CA LEU A 124 1.52 4.80 19.85
C LEU A 124 2.79 4.06 19.44
N CYS A 125 3.89 4.78 19.32
CA CYS A 125 5.15 4.22 18.89
C CYS A 125 6.02 3.72 20.04
N SER A 126 5.61 3.98 21.26
CA SER A 126 6.38 3.60 22.45
C SER A 126 6.32 2.12 22.79
#